data_46de8f611a6c8d7e97912b36e3515e80
#
_entry.id   46de8f611a6c8d7e97912b36e3515e80
#
_cell.length_a   1.000
_cell.length_b   1.000
_cell.length_c   1.000
_cell.angle_alpha   90.00
_cell.angle_beta   90.00
_cell.angle_gamma   90.00
#
_symmetry.space_group_name_H-M   'P 1'
#
loop_
_entity.id
_entity.type
_entity.pdbx_description
1 polymer ?
#
loop_
_entity_poly.entity_id
_entity_poly.type
_entity_poly.pdbx_seq_one_letter_code
_entity_poly.pdbx_strand_id
1 'polypeptide(L)'
;MSVLSRLLRRPDDDAVLVIEPMRKKDLSAIMAIEHVSYPKPWTTGVFQSEIELSRQGERHYIVARRDQRLVGYAGAMFVVGDAHVTNIAAAPEARRSGVATRLLAELAWEAIRRECQALTLEVRSSNVGAQALYRRFGFAPVGVRQKYYENT
;
A
#
# COMPACT_ATOMS: atom_id res chain seq x y z
N MET A 1 20.32 -11.89 9.52
CA MET A 1 18.90 -11.53 9.27
C MET A 1 18.80 -10.82 7.93
N SER A 2 17.87 -11.25 7.08
CA SER A 2 17.69 -10.63 5.77
C SER A 2 17.11 -9.23 5.90
N VAL A 3 17.26 -8.43 4.83
CA VAL A 3 16.65 -7.09 4.77
C VAL A 3 15.15 -7.19 4.93
N LEU A 4 14.52 -8.16 4.27
CA LEU A 4 13.09 -8.37 4.36
C LEU A 4 12.65 -8.69 5.79
N SER A 5 13.39 -9.54 6.49
CA SER A 5 13.07 -9.89 7.88
C SER A 5 13.12 -8.65 8.78
N ARG A 6 14.08 -7.76 8.57
CA ARG A 6 14.16 -6.53 9.36
C ARG A 6 13.00 -5.58 9.06
N LEU A 7 12.58 -5.50 7.80
CA LEU A 7 11.48 -4.63 7.42
C LEU A 7 10.13 -5.17 7.91
N LEU A 8 10.02 -6.48 8.05
CA LEU A 8 8.80 -7.10 8.58
C LEU A 8 8.77 -7.06 10.11
N ARG A 9 9.89 -6.73 10.72
CA ARG A 9 9.98 -6.68 12.16
C ARG A 9 9.31 -5.41 12.67
N ARG A 10 8.57 -5.54 13.75
CA ARG A 10 7.87 -4.45 14.37
C ARG A 10 8.78 -3.63 15.25
N PRO A 11 9.04 -2.33 14.98
CA PRO A 11 9.69 -1.45 15.96
C PRO A 11 8.77 -1.26 17.16
N ASP A 12 9.33 -0.89 18.29
CA ASP A 12 8.56 -0.65 19.51
C ASP A 12 7.46 0.39 19.29
N ASP A 13 7.73 1.41 18.47
CA ASP A 13 6.76 2.45 18.15
C ASP A 13 5.54 1.91 17.42
N ASP A 14 5.68 0.78 16.74
CA ASP A 14 4.58 0.17 15.98
C ASP A 14 3.61 -0.60 16.87
N ALA A 15 3.91 -0.70 18.17
CA ALA A 15 3.02 -1.41 19.09
C ALA A 15 1.61 -0.84 19.09
N VAL A 16 1.43 0.44 18.71
CA VAL A 16 0.11 1.09 18.62
C VAL A 16 -0.42 1.15 17.20
N LEU A 17 0.31 0.62 16.22
CA LEU A 17 -0.14 0.61 14.83
C LEU A 17 -0.91 -0.68 14.57
N VAL A 18 -2.17 -0.54 14.18
CA VAL A 18 -3.08 -1.65 13.92
C VAL A 18 -3.43 -1.69 12.44
N ILE A 19 -3.31 -2.87 11.82
CA ILE A 19 -3.69 -3.08 10.43
C ILE A 19 -5.02 -3.82 10.40
N GLU A 20 -5.97 -3.29 9.65
CA GLU A 20 -7.32 -3.83 9.57
C GLU A 20 -7.82 -3.81 8.13
N PRO A 21 -8.83 -4.63 7.79
CA PRO A 21 -9.47 -4.52 6.48
C PRO A 21 -10.08 -3.14 6.27
N MET A 22 -9.96 -2.64 5.05
CA MET A 22 -10.59 -1.38 4.67
C MET A 22 -12.10 -1.55 4.59
N ARG A 23 -12.85 -0.58 5.16
CA ARG A 23 -14.31 -0.60 5.20
C ARG A 23 -14.88 0.71 4.69
N LYS A 24 -16.16 0.71 4.35
CA LYS A 24 -16.82 1.92 3.86
C LYS A 24 -16.74 3.08 4.86
N LYS A 25 -16.77 2.79 6.15
CA LYS A 25 -16.64 3.82 7.18
C LYS A 25 -15.30 4.56 7.13
N ASP A 26 -14.32 3.99 6.45
CA ASP A 26 -12.98 4.57 6.36
C ASP A 26 -12.82 5.53 5.17
N LEU A 27 -13.81 5.58 4.27
CA LEU A 27 -13.67 6.30 3.00
C LEU A 27 -13.36 7.77 3.16
N SER A 28 -13.99 8.44 4.11
CA SER A 28 -13.74 9.88 4.32
C SER A 28 -12.27 10.13 4.65
N ALA A 29 -11.71 9.36 5.58
CA ALA A 29 -10.30 9.50 5.97
C ALA A 29 -9.36 9.10 4.84
N ILE A 30 -9.70 8.04 4.11
CA ILE A 30 -8.91 7.59 2.96
C ILE A 30 -8.86 8.69 1.89
N MET A 31 -10.00 9.29 1.57
CA MET A 31 -10.05 10.32 0.52
C MET A 31 -9.25 11.56 0.89
N ALA A 32 -9.21 11.91 2.17
CA ALA A 32 -8.38 13.03 2.63
C ALA A 32 -6.88 12.76 2.34
N ILE A 33 -6.44 11.53 2.56
CA ILE A 33 -5.05 11.13 2.27
C ILE A 33 -4.82 11.04 0.77
N GLU A 34 -5.77 10.45 0.04
CA GLU A 34 -5.66 10.25 -1.40
C GLU A 34 -5.48 11.59 -2.13
N HIS A 35 -6.27 12.59 -1.75
CA HIS A 35 -6.23 13.91 -2.39
C HIS A 35 -4.89 14.62 -2.23
N VAL A 36 -4.20 14.43 -1.11
CA VAL A 36 -2.90 15.06 -0.90
C VAL A 36 -1.73 14.19 -1.36
N SER A 37 -1.99 12.93 -1.67
CA SER A 37 -0.93 11.98 -2.04
C SER A 37 -0.76 11.83 -3.54
N TYR A 38 -1.82 12.04 -4.32
CA TYR A 38 -1.80 11.77 -5.76
C TYR A 38 -2.34 12.95 -6.56
N PRO A 39 -1.68 13.29 -7.70
CA PRO A 39 -2.17 14.36 -8.59
C PRO A 39 -3.55 14.06 -9.18
N LYS A 40 -3.81 12.77 -9.47
CA LYS A 40 -5.10 12.31 -9.97
C LYS A 40 -5.67 11.29 -8.99
N PRO A 41 -6.30 11.76 -7.93
CA PRO A 41 -6.80 10.84 -6.90
C PRO A 41 -7.95 9.98 -7.43
N TRP A 42 -8.06 8.78 -6.90
CA TRP A 42 -9.21 7.92 -7.16
C TRP A 42 -10.46 8.55 -6.54
N THR A 43 -11.59 8.22 -7.08
CA THR A 43 -12.88 8.67 -6.52
C THR A 43 -13.32 7.73 -5.40
N THR A 44 -14.27 8.20 -4.60
CA THR A 44 -14.91 7.38 -3.57
C THR A 44 -15.51 6.12 -4.20
N GLY A 45 -16.13 6.24 -5.38
CA GLY A 45 -16.73 5.10 -6.07
C GLY A 45 -15.72 4.01 -6.42
N VAL A 46 -14.52 4.40 -6.82
CA VAL A 46 -13.46 3.43 -7.11
C VAL A 46 -13.09 2.65 -5.85
N PHE A 47 -12.88 3.35 -4.73
CA PHE A 47 -12.58 2.67 -3.47
C PHE A 47 -13.72 1.77 -3.02
N GLN A 48 -14.97 2.20 -3.20
CA GLN A 48 -16.12 1.34 -2.85
C GLN A 48 -16.11 0.05 -3.65
N SER A 49 -15.80 0.12 -4.93
CA SER A 49 -15.69 -1.06 -5.78
C SER A 49 -14.56 -1.97 -5.31
N GLU A 50 -13.41 -1.40 -4.95
CA GLU A 50 -12.27 -2.18 -4.48
C GLU A 50 -12.55 -2.85 -3.13
N ILE A 51 -13.28 -2.17 -2.24
CA ILE A 51 -13.71 -2.75 -0.97
C ILE A 51 -14.58 -3.98 -1.22
N GLU A 52 -15.53 -3.86 -2.16
CA GLU A 52 -16.43 -4.98 -2.47
C GLU A 52 -15.65 -6.16 -3.06
N LEU A 53 -14.71 -5.90 -3.96
CA LEU A 53 -13.85 -6.94 -4.51
C LEU A 53 -12.96 -7.57 -3.44
N SER A 54 -12.55 -6.81 -2.45
CA SER A 54 -11.80 -7.34 -1.30
C SER A 54 -12.64 -8.34 -0.51
N ARG A 55 -13.92 -8.04 -0.32
CA ARG A 55 -14.83 -8.94 0.39
C ARG A 55 -15.01 -10.24 -0.37
N GLN A 56 -14.91 -10.20 -1.70
CA GLN A 56 -15.01 -11.37 -2.57
C GLN A 56 -13.68 -12.13 -2.71
N GLY A 57 -12.60 -11.61 -2.13
CA GLY A 57 -11.29 -12.26 -2.18
C GLY A 57 -10.45 -11.91 -3.41
N GLU A 58 -10.94 -11.03 -4.28
CA GLU A 58 -10.22 -10.67 -5.51
C GLU A 58 -9.22 -9.53 -5.32
N ARG A 59 -9.32 -8.85 -4.19
CA ARG A 59 -8.43 -7.75 -3.81
C ARG A 59 -8.06 -7.91 -2.35
N HIS A 60 -7.06 -7.17 -1.92
CA HIS A 60 -6.71 -7.09 -0.51
C HIS A 60 -6.46 -5.62 -0.19
N TYR A 61 -7.45 -4.96 0.43
CA TYR A 61 -7.35 -3.56 0.83
C TYR A 61 -7.35 -3.45 2.34
N ILE A 62 -6.38 -2.71 2.86
CA ILE A 62 -6.14 -2.58 4.29
C ILE A 62 -5.94 -1.13 4.68
N VAL A 63 -6.19 -0.84 5.95
CA VAL A 63 -5.90 0.47 6.54
C VAL A 63 -4.99 0.29 7.74
N ALA A 64 -4.23 1.32 8.04
CA ALA A 64 -3.39 1.38 9.23
C ALA A 64 -3.96 2.45 10.15
N ARG A 65 -4.12 2.09 11.44
CA ARG A 65 -4.59 3.01 12.48
C ARG A 65 -3.56 3.12 13.58
N ARG A 66 -3.41 4.34 14.08
CA ARG A 66 -2.61 4.60 15.26
C ARG A 66 -3.49 5.39 16.21
N ASP A 67 -3.71 4.84 17.42
CA ASP A 67 -4.64 5.43 18.40
C ASP A 67 -6.01 5.71 17.79
N GLN A 68 -6.53 4.72 17.06
CA GLN A 68 -7.83 4.75 16.40
C GLN A 68 -7.93 5.72 15.21
N ARG A 69 -6.87 6.46 14.93
CA ARG A 69 -6.83 7.39 13.81
C ARG A 69 -6.26 6.68 12.57
N LEU A 70 -6.94 6.81 11.44
CA LEU A 70 -6.45 6.23 10.20
C LEU A 70 -5.26 7.05 9.69
N VAL A 71 -4.10 6.38 9.58
CA VAL A 71 -2.85 7.03 9.18
C VAL A 71 -2.29 6.53 7.86
N GLY A 72 -2.94 5.56 7.25
CA GLY A 72 -2.51 5.08 5.93
C GLY A 72 -3.40 3.97 5.41
N TYR A 73 -3.21 3.63 4.16
CA TYR A 73 -3.94 2.53 3.52
C TYR A 73 -3.11 1.96 2.37
N ALA A 74 -3.46 0.76 1.96
CA ALA A 74 -2.82 0.10 0.83
C ALA A 74 -3.76 -0.93 0.23
N GLY A 75 -3.51 -1.26 -1.03
CA GLY A 75 -4.29 -2.27 -1.71
C GLY A 75 -3.47 -3.06 -2.71
N ALA A 76 -3.89 -4.30 -2.93
CA ALA A 76 -3.31 -5.18 -3.92
C ALA A 76 -4.41 -5.91 -4.68
N MET A 77 -4.14 -6.20 -5.95
CA MET A 77 -4.97 -7.08 -6.75
C MET A 77 -4.18 -8.34 -7.08
N PHE A 78 -4.90 -9.42 -7.37
CA PHE A 78 -4.29 -10.71 -7.65
C PHE A 78 -4.63 -11.13 -9.08
N VAL A 79 -3.58 -11.43 -9.85
CA VAL A 79 -3.68 -11.86 -11.24
C VAL A 79 -2.86 -13.12 -11.37
N VAL A 80 -3.46 -14.18 -11.79
CA VAL A 80 -2.91 -15.54 -11.88
C VAL A 80 -1.47 -15.68 -11.38
N GLY A 81 -1.31 -16.07 -10.12
CA GLY A 81 0.01 -16.33 -9.52
C GLY A 81 0.78 -15.09 -9.06
N ASP A 82 0.29 -13.89 -9.32
CA ASP A 82 0.98 -12.66 -8.95
C ASP A 82 0.09 -11.74 -8.12
N ALA A 83 0.72 -10.94 -7.28
CA ALA A 83 0.06 -9.84 -6.58
C ALA A 83 0.62 -8.53 -7.10
N HIS A 84 -0.26 -7.54 -7.28
CA HIS A 84 0.15 -6.22 -7.74
C HIS A 84 -0.37 -5.16 -6.78
N VAL A 85 0.53 -4.32 -6.27
CA VAL A 85 0.14 -3.21 -5.39
C VAL A 85 -0.53 -2.14 -6.25
N THR A 86 -1.79 -1.85 -5.96
CA THR A 86 -2.56 -0.88 -6.73
C THR A 86 -2.41 0.53 -6.19
N ASN A 87 -2.29 0.67 -4.88
CA ASN A 87 -1.94 1.93 -4.27
C ASN A 87 -1.45 1.72 -2.84
N ILE A 88 -0.73 2.71 -2.33
CA ILE A 88 -0.25 2.73 -0.96
C ILE A 88 0.03 4.19 -0.60
N ALA A 89 -0.45 4.62 0.56
CA ALA A 89 -0.23 5.99 1.01
C ALA A 89 -0.26 6.08 2.53
N ALA A 90 0.54 7.00 3.06
CA ALA A 90 0.52 7.36 4.47
C ALA A 90 0.08 8.81 4.60
N ALA A 91 -0.66 9.12 5.67
CA ALA A 91 -1.04 10.49 5.96
C ALA A 91 0.22 11.36 6.09
N PRO A 92 0.18 12.63 5.63
CA PRO A 92 1.38 13.47 5.68
C PRO A 92 2.02 13.55 7.07
N GLU A 93 1.21 13.67 8.11
CA GLU A 93 1.70 13.77 9.50
C GLU A 93 2.28 12.45 10.02
N ALA A 94 2.02 11.34 9.33
CA ALA A 94 2.51 10.02 9.74
C ALA A 94 3.65 9.52 8.86
N ARG A 95 4.15 10.34 7.94
CA ARG A 95 5.27 9.93 7.09
C ARG A 95 6.53 9.78 7.90
N ARG A 96 7.41 8.88 7.44
CA ARG A 96 8.67 8.55 8.11
C ARG A 96 8.49 7.89 9.48
N SER A 97 7.29 7.37 9.76
CA SER A 97 7.01 6.67 11.01
C SER A 97 6.77 5.17 10.81
N GLY A 98 7.12 4.63 9.63
CA GLY A 98 7.03 3.20 9.35
C GLY A 98 5.68 2.73 8.87
N VAL A 99 4.72 3.62 8.64
CA VAL A 99 3.37 3.23 8.20
C VAL A 99 3.39 2.55 6.85
N ALA A 100 4.04 3.16 5.85
CA ALA A 100 4.11 2.58 4.51
C ALA A 100 4.85 1.25 4.51
N THR A 101 5.95 1.16 5.26
CA THR A 101 6.70 -0.10 5.40
C THR A 101 5.81 -1.19 5.97
N ARG A 102 5.05 -0.89 7.01
CA ARG A 102 4.17 -1.87 7.64
C ARG A 102 3.05 -2.30 6.71
N LEU A 103 2.45 -1.36 5.98
CA LEU A 103 1.41 -1.68 5.00
C LEU A 103 1.96 -2.58 3.90
N LEU A 104 3.14 -2.24 3.37
CA LEU A 104 3.77 -3.05 2.33
C LEU A 104 4.07 -4.45 2.83
N ALA A 105 4.55 -4.57 4.06
CA ALA A 105 4.81 -5.87 4.68
C ALA A 105 3.54 -6.71 4.77
N GLU A 106 2.42 -6.10 5.13
CA GLU A 106 1.15 -6.83 5.20
C GLU A 106 0.70 -7.31 3.83
N LEU A 107 0.88 -6.50 2.78
CA LEU A 107 0.59 -6.93 1.41
C LEU A 107 1.49 -8.09 0.99
N ALA A 108 2.77 -8.03 1.36
CA ALA A 108 3.72 -9.11 1.05
C ALA A 108 3.32 -10.40 1.76
N TRP A 109 2.92 -10.31 3.03
CA TRP A 109 2.46 -11.48 3.77
C TRP A 109 1.20 -12.09 3.15
N GLU A 110 0.28 -11.25 2.68
CA GLU A 110 -0.92 -11.75 2.01
C GLU A 110 -0.57 -12.44 0.69
N ALA A 111 0.36 -11.89 -0.07
CA ALA A 111 0.84 -12.52 -1.30
C ALA A 111 1.46 -13.90 -1.01
N ILE A 112 2.23 -14.00 0.06
CA ILE A 112 2.82 -15.28 0.49
C ILE A 112 1.73 -16.28 0.87
N ARG A 113 0.74 -15.84 1.65
CA ARG A 113 -0.37 -16.72 2.06
C ARG A 113 -1.14 -17.25 0.86
N ARG A 114 -1.23 -16.48 -0.21
CA ARG A 114 -1.92 -16.88 -1.45
C ARG A 114 -1.01 -17.61 -2.43
N GLU A 115 0.22 -17.88 -2.01
CA GLU A 115 1.21 -18.60 -2.82
C GLU A 115 1.52 -17.88 -4.14
N CYS A 116 1.49 -16.54 -4.12
CA CYS A 116 1.88 -15.75 -5.28
C CYS A 116 3.38 -15.88 -5.52
N GLN A 117 3.78 -15.87 -6.79
CA GLN A 117 5.18 -15.98 -7.18
C GLN A 117 5.89 -14.63 -7.16
N ALA A 118 5.13 -13.54 -7.31
CA ALA A 118 5.71 -12.21 -7.37
C ALA A 118 4.76 -11.18 -6.75
N LEU A 119 5.36 -10.12 -6.21
CA LEU A 119 4.65 -8.92 -5.80
C LEU A 119 5.23 -7.78 -6.62
N THR A 120 4.40 -7.11 -7.39
CA THR A 120 4.84 -6.03 -8.29
C THR A 120 4.17 -4.73 -7.91
N LEU A 121 4.76 -3.62 -8.33
CA LEU A 121 4.17 -2.30 -8.16
C LEU A 121 4.71 -1.35 -9.21
N GLU A 122 4.01 -0.23 -9.39
CA GLU A 122 4.48 0.86 -10.22
C GLU A 122 4.72 2.08 -9.34
N VAL A 123 5.75 2.84 -9.66
CA VAL A 123 6.08 4.06 -8.94
C VAL A 123 6.55 5.10 -9.95
N ARG A 124 6.18 6.35 -9.71
CA ARG A 124 6.60 7.46 -10.57
C ARG A 124 8.12 7.61 -10.50
N SER A 125 8.74 7.87 -11.64
CA SER A 125 10.19 8.09 -11.68
C SER A 125 10.60 9.33 -10.87
N SER A 126 9.69 10.29 -10.71
CA SER A 126 9.94 11.48 -9.89
C SER A 126 9.81 11.23 -8.38
N ASN A 127 9.22 10.11 -7.98
CA ASN A 127 9.02 9.81 -6.56
C ASN A 127 10.21 9.07 -5.98
N VAL A 128 11.28 9.82 -5.71
CA VAL A 128 12.56 9.26 -5.24
C VAL A 128 12.42 8.60 -3.88
N GLY A 129 11.61 9.19 -2.99
CA GLY A 129 11.40 8.64 -1.66
C GLY A 129 10.73 7.28 -1.69
N ALA A 130 9.70 7.12 -2.51
CA ALA A 130 9.01 5.85 -2.65
C ALA A 130 9.92 4.79 -3.28
N GLN A 131 10.71 5.19 -4.28
CA GLN A 131 11.66 4.27 -4.90
C GLN A 131 12.68 3.77 -3.88
N ALA A 132 13.18 4.65 -3.02
CA ALA A 132 14.13 4.26 -1.99
C ALA A 132 13.51 3.27 -1.01
N LEU A 133 12.25 3.52 -0.60
CA LEU A 133 11.52 2.60 0.27
C LEU A 133 11.39 1.23 -0.37
N TYR A 134 10.96 1.19 -1.63
CA TYR A 134 10.73 -0.09 -2.32
C TYR A 134 12.02 -0.86 -2.54
N ARG A 135 13.12 -0.18 -2.86
CA ARG A 135 14.42 -0.84 -2.97
C ARG A 135 14.88 -1.44 -1.64
N ARG A 136 14.69 -0.72 -0.55
CA ARG A 136 15.03 -1.26 0.78
C ARG A 136 14.18 -2.46 1.14
N PHE A 137 12.94 -2.51 0.66
CA PHE A 137 12.06 -3.65 0.88
C PHE A 137 12.46 -4.86 0.05
N GLY A 138 13.21 -4.67 -1.03
CA GLY A 138 13.69 -5.74 -1.88
C GLY A 138 13.19 -5.70 -3.32
N PHE A 139 12.45 -4.65 -3.70
CA PHE A 139 12.01 -4.50 -5.08
C PHE A 139 13.16 -4.11 -5.99
N ALA A 140 13.13 -4.64 -7.22
CA ALA A 140 14.09 -4.29 -8.25
C ALA A 140 13.35 -3.71 -9.46
N PRO A 141 13.89 -2.66 -10.10
CA PRO A 141 13.27 -2.12 -11.31
C PRO A 141 13.33 -3.11 -12.45
N VAL A 142 12.21 -3.25 -13.18
CA VAL A 142 12.12 -4.14 -14.34
C VAL A 142 11.78 -3.40 -15.63
N GLY A 143 11.43 -2.12 -15.55
CA GLY A 143 11.13 -1.33 -16.74
C GLY A 143 10.48 0.00 -16.39
N VAL A 144 10.28 0.82 -17.41
CA VAL A 144 9.64 2.13 -17.29
C VAL A 144 8.45 2.17 -18.23
N ARG A 145 7.30 2.59 -17.70
CA ARG A 145 6.09 2.77 -18.47
C ARG A 145 6.01 4.21 -18.94
N GLN A 146 6.49 4.47 -20.15
CA GLN A 146 6.71 5.83 -20.65
C GLN A 146 5.46 6.71 -20.62
N LYS A 147 4.34 6.18 -21.09
CA LYS A 147 3.13 6.99 -21.26
C LYS A 147 2.14 6.91 -20.13
N TYR A 148 2.40 6.09 -19.15
CA TYR A 148 1.47 5.88 -18.04
C TYR A 148 1.30 7.15 -17.20
N TYR A 149 2.37 7.89 -17.00
CA TYR A 149 2.39 9.07 -16.16
C TYR A 149 2.44 10.39 -16.93
N GLU A 150 2.34 10.36 -18.25
CA GLU A 150 2.47 11.56 -19.08
C GLU A 150 1.46 12.64 -18.71
N ASN A 151 0.26 12.26 -18.34
CA ASN A 151 -0.84 13.20 -18.07
C ASN A 151 -1.06 13.37 -16.57
N THR A 152 -0.14 12.98 -15.77
CA THR A 152 -0.20 13.14 -14.33
C THR A 152 0.85 14.12 -13.87
#